data_cac5c44e903110f1c6c54adb488430b8
#
_entry.id   cac5c44e903110f1c6c54adb488430b8
#
_cell.length_a   1.000
_cell.length_b   1.000
_cell.length_c   1.000
_cell.angle_alpha   90.00
_cell.angle_beta   90.00
_cell.angle_gamma   90.00
#
_symmetry.space_group_name_H-M   'P 1'
#
loop_
_entity.id
_entity.type
_entity.pdbx_description
1 polymer ?
#
loop_
_entity_poly.entity_id
_entity_poly.type
_entity_poly.pdbx_seq_one_letter_code
_entity_poly.pdbx_strand_id
1 'polypeptide(L)'
;CAGGGYAIHAAMIDHRIKAAGTISAVNYGDMYRYGWRGDQTPEQTAGLLQLAAEQRNAEAKGAATGYLPTIPASAPEQQEPDLAEAYDYYHTARAMHPNAPGKITTRSLAQLITYDAFNHADIFLTQPLLVIAGSEAGTRWLSEKIYHKAASENKTLCVVDGATHIAMYDQPDYVAQAVNQLVSFMHNAL
;
A
#
# COMPACT_ATOMS: atom_id res chain seq x y z
N CYS A 1 3.54 -2.75 1.19
CA CYS A 1 2.15 -2.36 0.96
C CYS A 1 1.78 -1.13 1.79
N ALA A 2 0.56 -1.11 2.39
CA ALA A 2 0.05 0.03 3.20
C ALA A 2 1.01 0.50 4.30
N GLY A 3 1.75 -0.43 4.91
CA GLY A 3 2.76 -0.10 5.89
C GLY A 3 3.81 0.88 5.39
N GLY A 4 4.18 0.81 4.11
CA GLY A 4 5.07 1.79 3.47
C GLY A 4 4.46 3.18 3.42
N GLY A 5 3.19 3.31 3.07
CA GLY A 5 2.47 4.58 3.11
C GLY A 5 2.39 5.16 4.52
N TYR A 6 2.08 4.33 5.51
CA TYR A 6 2.03 4.78 6.92
C TYR A 6 3.40 5.18 7.45
N ALA A 7 4.47 4.46 7.08
CA ALA A 7 5.84 4.82 7.47
C ALA A 7 6.26 6.19 6.89
N ILE A 8 5.91 6.46 5.65
CA ILE A 8 6.12 7.76 5.01
C ILE A 8 5.37 8.87 5.78
N HIS A 9 4.10 8.64 6.07
CA HIS A 9 3.31 9.62 6.83
C HIS A 9 3.92 9.86 8.22
N ALA A 10 4.32 8.80 8.92
CA ALA A 10 4.96 8.92 10.24
C ALA A 10 6.29 9.69 10.16
N ALA A 11 7.11 9.44 9.14
CA ALA A 11 8.37 10.16 8.96
C ALA A 11 8.18 11.67 8.74
N MET A 12 7.12 12.07 8.04
CA MET A 12 6.80 13.50 7.85
C MET A 12 6.45 14.22 9.16
N ILE A 13 5.76 13.54 10.08
CA ILE A 13 5.25 14.15 11.32
C ILE A 13 6.16 13.94 12.53
N ASP A 14 7.14 13.04 12.44
CA ASP A 14 8.07 12.75 13.54
C ASP A 14 9.53 12.70 13.05
N HIS A 15 10.22 13.82 13.18
CA HIS A 15 11.61 13.98 12.76
C HIS A 15 12.63 13.27 13.69
N ARG A 16 12.19 12.52 14.69
CA ARG A 16 13.03 11.54 15.39
C ARG A 16 13.30 10.32 14.50
N ILE A 17 12.44 10.05 13.51
CA ILE A 17 12.69 9.09 12.43
C ILE A 17 13.75 9.72 11.51
N LYS A 18 14.93 9.09 11.43
CA LYS A 18 16.10 9.65 10.75
C LYS A 18 16.21 9.25 9.29
N ALA A 19 15.61 8.15 8.91
CA ALA A 19 15.56 7.66 7.53
C ALA A 19 14.29 6.83 7.34
N ALA A 20 13.81 6.72 6.11
CA ALA A 20 12.67 5.88 5.75
C ALA A 20 13.01 4.97 4.58
N GLY A 21 12.71 3.67 4.72
CA GLY A 21 12.79 2.68 3.65
C GLY A 21 11.44 2.03 3.43
N THR A 22 11.03 1.87 2.18
CA THR A 22 9.75 1.23 1.83
C THR A 22 9.93 0.16 0.78
N ILE A 23 9.15 -0.91 0.87
CA ILE A 23 9.04 -1.97 -0.13
C ILE A 23 7.59 -2.04 -0.58
N SER A 24 7.35 -1.92 -1.89
CA SER A 24 6.02 -1.93 -2.51
C SER A 24 5.02 -1.00 -1.78
N ALA A 25 5.43 0.25 -1.53
CA ALA A 25 4.61 1.20 -0.76
C ALA A 25 3.27 1.47 -1.44
N VAL A 26 2.20 1.47 -0.62
CA VAL A 26 0.85 1.80 -1.07
C VAL A 26 0.30 2.98 -0.27
N ASN A 27 -0.14 4.00 -0.97
CA ASN A 27 -1.05 5.01 -0.44
C ASN A 27 -2.48 4.53 -0.62
N TYR A 28 -3.12 4.09 0.45
CA TYR A 28 -4.46 3.49 0.38
C TYR A 28 -5.50 4.41 -0.27
N GLY A 29 -5.48 5.69 0.04
CA GLY A 29 -6.41 6.62 -0.56
C GLY A 29 -6.24 6.73 -2.08
N ASP A 30 -5.00 6.83 -2.56
CA ASP A 30 -4.72 6.83 -3.99
C ASP A 30 -5.18 5.52 -4.64
N MET A 31 -4.87 4.38 -4.01
CA MET A 31 -5.28 3.07 -4.52
C MET A 31 -6.81 2.96 -4.63
N TYR A 32 -7.57 3.47 -3.66
CA TYR A 32 -9.03 3.48 -3.75
C TYR A 32 -9.57 4.46 -4.78
N ARG A 33 -8.90 5.61 -5.00
CA ARG A 33 -9.34 6.63 -5.97
C ARG A 33 -8.99 6.28 -7.41
N TYR A 34 -7.81 5.68 -7.61
CA TYR A 34 -7.22 5.48 -8.94
C TYR A 34 -7.04 4.02 -9.33
N GLY A 35 -7.43 3.08 -8.47
CA GLY A 35 -7.29 1.65 -8.70
C GLY A 35 -5.89 1.09 -8.39
N TRP A 36 -5.76 -0.22 -8.50
CA TRP A 36 -4.53 -0.94 -8.23
C TRP A 36 -3.38 -0.49 -9.15
N ARG A 37 -3.68 -0.24 -10.42
CA ARG A 37 -2.71 0.18 -11.45
C ARG A 37 -2.66 1.69 -11.69
N GLY A 38 -3.48 2.48 -10.99
CA GLY A 38 -3.56 3.92 -11.22
C GLY A 38 -4.29 4.30 -12.51
N ASP A 39 -5.10 3.42 -13.05
CA ASP A 39 -5.80 3.52 -14.33
C ASP A 39 -7.31 3.77 -14.21
N GLN A 40 -7.81 3.94 -12.99
CA GLN A 40 -9.20 4.28 -12.70
C GLN A 40 -9.37 5.77 -12.41
N THR A 41 -10.62 6.23 -12.42
CA THR A 41 -10.98 7.60 -12.09
C THR A 41 -11.66 7.71 -10.72
N PRO A 42 -11.50 8.83 -10.01
CA PRO A 42 -12.12 9.01 -8.68
C PRO A 42 -13.64 8.90 -8.67
N GLU A 43 -14.30 9.19 -9.78
CA GLU A 43 -15.76 9.10 -9.91
C GLU A 43 -16.28 7.69 -9.68
N GLN A 44 -15.47 6.67 -10.02
CA GLN A 44 -15.82 5.26 -9.80
C GLN A 44 -15.89 4.90 -8.30
N THR A 45 -15.28 5.70 -7.44
CA THR A 45 -15.28 5.49 -5.99
C THR A 45 -16.40 6.21 -5.25
N ALA A 46 -17.15 7.09 -5.92
CA ALA A 46 -18.23 7.85 -5.28
C ALA A 46 -19.30 6.94 -4.64
N GLY A 47 -19.64 5.84 -5.30
CA GLY A 47 -20.57 4.84 -4.77
C GLY A 47 -20.10 4.17 -3.46
N LEU A 48 -18.80 4.06 -3.24
CA LEU A 48 -18.23 3.50 -2.01
C LEU A 48 -18.43 4.45 -0.81
N LEU A 49 -18.41 5.76 -1.04
CA LEU A 49 -18.72 6.74 0.00
C LEU A 49 -20.19 6.66 0.42
N GLN A 50 -21.09 6.50 -0.55
CA GLN A 50 -22.51 6.29 -0.28
C GLN A 50 -22.73 5.00 0.52
N LEU A 51 -22.11 3.89 0.11
CA LEU A 51 -22.16 2.62 0.83
C LEU A 51 -21.68 2.75 2.29
N ALA A 52 -20.60 3.50 2.53
CA ALA A 52 -20.11 3.76 3.89
C ALA A 52 -21.12 4.56 4.73
N ALA A 53 -21.79 5.55 4.14
CA ALA A 53 -22.81 6.35 4.81
C ALA A 53 -24.06 5.52 5.16
N GLU A 54 -24.53 4.69 4.24
CA GLU A 54 -25.65 3.76 4.46
C GLU A 54 -25.35 2.78 5.57
N GLN A 55 -24.15 2.18 5.57
CA GLN A 55 -23.73 1.25 6.61
C GLN A 55 -23.65 1.92 7.99
N ARG A 56 -23.13 3.14 8.08
CA ARG A 56 -23.12 3.91 9.34
C ARG A 56 -24.54 4.17 9.86
N ASN A 57 -25.47 4.52 8.99
CA ASN A 57 -26.86 4.73 9.35
C ASN A 57 -27.53 3.43 9.82
N ALA A 58 -27.24 2.30 9.20
CA ALA A 58 -27.75 1.01 9.59
C ALA A 58 -27.20 0.59 10.97
N GLU A 59 -25.90 0.72 11.19
CA GLU A 59 -25.25 0.42 12.49
C GLU A 59 -25.79 1.30 13.62
N ALA A 60 -26.04 2.58 13.36
CA ALA A 60 -26.66 3.49 14.34
C ALA A 60 -28.09 3.07 14.72
N LYS A 61 -28.75 2.29 13.88
CA LYS A 61 -30.10 1.69 14.13
C LYS A 61 -30.01 0.26 14.68
N GLY A 62 -28.84 -0.21 15.05
CA GLY A 62 -28.62 -1.52 15.66
C GLY A 62 -28.30 -2.66 14.70
N ALA A 63 -28.03 -2.38 13.41
CA ALA A 63 -27.56 -3.40 12.49
C ALA A 63 -26.13 -3.86 12.85
N ALA A 64 -25.79 -5.08 12.46
CA ALA A 64 -24.44 -5.61 12.60
C ALA A 64 -23.42 -4.82 11.77
N THR A 65 -22.17 -4.78 12.24
CA THR A 65 -21.04 -4.17 11.50
C THR A 65 -20.86 -4.87 10.15
N GLY A 66 -20.92 -4.09 9.08
CA GLY A 66 -20.65 -4.57 7.72
C GLY A 66 -19.16 -4.66 7.45
N TYR A 67 -18.76 -5.65 6.64
CA TYR A 67 -17.37 -5.86 6.23
C TYR A 67 -17.25 -6.00 4.71
N LEU A 68 -16.12 -5.56 4.17
CA LEU A 68 -15.73 -5.75 2.78
C LEU A 68 -14.36 -6.47 2.72
N PRO A 69 -14.16 -7.38 1.77
CA PRO A 69 -12.87 -7.99 1.55
C PRO A 69 -11.86 -6.95 1.04
N THR A 70 -10.63 -7.02 1.53
CA THR A 70 -9.47 -6.26 1.00
C THR A 70 -8.63 -7.13 0.07
N ILE A 71 -8.76 -8.44 0.19
CA ILE A 71 -8.18 -9.44 -0.70
C ILE A 71 -9.36 -10.20 -1.31
N PRO A 72 -9.32 -10.57 -2.60
CA PRO A 72 -10.39 -11.35 -3.23
C PRO A 72 -10.68 -12.62 -2.42
N ALA A 73 -11.97 -12.95 -2.25
CA ALA A 73 -12.41 -14.14 -1.50
C ALA A 73 -12.27 -15.44 -2.30
N SER A 74 -12.05 -15.33 -3.61
CA SER A 74 -11.74 -16.43 -4.54
C SER A 74 -10.62 -16.00 -5.46
N ALA A 75 -9.86 -16.95 -6.01
CA ALA A 75 -8.86 -16.61 -7.01
C ALA A 75 -9.55 -15.88 -8.18
N PRO A 76 -9.16 -14.64 -8.50
CA PRO A 76 -9.77 -13.93 -9.61
C PRO A 76 -9.37 -14.63 -10.92
N GLU A 77 -10.35 -15.16 -11.61
CA GLU A 77 -10.12 -15.72 -12.93
C GLU A 77 -9.79 -14.57 -13.89
N GLN A 78 -8.52 -14.43 -14.26
CA GLN A 78 -8.00 -13.71 -15.44
C GLN A 78 -7.89 -12.18 -15.44
N GLN A 79 -8.20 -11.40 -14.40
CA GLN A 79 -8.22 -9.94 -14.60
C GLN A 79 -7.04 -9.15 -14.00
N GLU A 80 -6.41 -9.63 -12.96
CA GLU A 80 -5.32 -8.91 -12.30
C GLU A 80 -4.32 -9.88 -11.66
N PRO A 81 -3.14 -10.10 -12.24
CA PRO A 81 -2.15 -11.05 -11.73
C PRO A 81 -1.76 -10.82 -10.26
N ASP A 82 -1.56 -9.58 -9.85
CA ASP A 82 -1.22 -9.26 -8.47
C ASP A 82 -2.34 -9.65 -7.48
N LEU A 83 -3.62 -9.54 -7.89
CA LEU A 83 -4.75 -9.91 -7.03
C LEU A 83 -4.90 -11.43 -6.94
N ALA A 84 -4.60 -12.16 -8.02
CA ALA A 84 -4.55 -13.62 -8.00
C ALA A 84 -3.43 -14.11 -7.08
N GLU A 85 -2.26 -13.49 -7.16
CA GLU A 85 -1.14 -13.80 -6.28
C GLU A 85 -1.41 -13.38 -4.83
N ALA A 86 -2.12 -12.26 -4.59
CA ALA A 86 -2.57 -11.87 -3.25
C ALA A 86 -3.53 -12.90 -2.63
N TYR A 87 -4.46 -13.44 -3.42
CA TYR A 87 -5.30 -14.55 -2.97
C TYR A 87 -4.46 -15.75 -2.56
N ASP A 88 -3.52 -16.18 -3.42
CA ASP A 88 -2.63 -17.30 -3.11
C ASP A 88 -1.83 -17.05 -1.82
N TYR A 89 -1.25 -15.86 -1.67
CA TYR A 89 -0.47 -15.51 -0.50
C TYR A 89 -1.31 -15.51 0.78
N TYR A 90 -2.47 -14.83 0.81
CA TYR A 90 -3.23 -14.61 2.04
C TYR A 90 -4.25 -15.70 2.38
N HIS A 91 -4.66 -16.53 1.41
CA HIS A 91 -5.74 -17.52 1.60
C HIS A 91 -5.31 -18.97 1.41
N THR A 92 -4.02 -19.22 1.17
CA THR A 92 -3.48 -20.59 1.04
C THR A 92 -2.39 -20.85 2.09
N ALA A 93 -1.84 -22.06 2.09
CA ALA A 93 -0.73 -22.45 2.97
C ALA A 93 0.55 -21.63 2.74
N ARG A 94 0.62 -20.79 1.69
CA ARG A 94 1.76 -19.92 1.40
C ARG A 94 2.05 -18.96 2.56
N ALA A 95 1.05 -18.23 3.04
CA ALA A 95 1.21 -17.29 4.17
C ALA A 95 -0.09 -17.01 4.95
N MET A 96 -1.13 -17.81 4.78
CA MET A 96 -2.40 -17.62 5.49
C MET A 96 -2.17 -17.57 7.01
N HIS A 97 -2.76 -16.59 7.66
CA HIS A 97 -2.69 -16.45 9.11
C HIS A 97 -4.06 -16.06 9.69
N PRO A 98 -4.52 -16.67 10.82
CA PRO A 98 -5.85 -16.41 11.39
C PRO A 98 -6.06 -14.95 11.83
N ASN A 99 -4.98 -14.23 12.15
CA ASN A 99 -5.03 -12.81 12.51
C ASN A 99 -4.99 -11.85 11.31
N ALA A 100 -4.96 -12.37 10.08
CA ALA A 100 -5.02 -11.60 8.84
C ALA A 100 -6.35 -11.87 8.11
N PRO A 101 -7.49 -11.33 8.59
CA PRO A 101 -8.81 -11.70 8.08
C PRO A 101 -9.11 -11.17 6.67
N GLY A 102 -8.21 -10.39 6.06
CA GLY A 102 -8.36 -9.85 4.71
C GLY A 102 -9.62 -9.00 4.49
N LYS A 103 -10.13 -8.31 5.54
CA LYS A 103 -11.36 -7.51 5.46
C LYS A 103 -11.27 -6.23 6.28
N ILE A 104 -12.02 -5.23 5.85
CA ILE A 104 -12.21 -3.95 6.54
C ILE A 104 -13.68 -3.73 6.89
N THR A 105 -13.97 -2.87 7.84
CA THR A 105 -15.34 -2.44 8.08
C THR A 105 -15.81 -1.54 6.94
N THR A 106 -17.02 -1.75 6.42
CA THR A 106 -17.59 -0.96 5.32
C THR A 106 -17.57 0.55 5.64
N ARG A 107 -17.86 0.91 6.89
CA ARG A 107 -17.83 2.31 7.36
C ARG A 107 -16.46 2.98 7.28
N SER A 108 -15.36 2.21 7.21
CA SER A 108 -13.98 2.74 7.09
C SER A 108 -13.65 3.25 5.71
N LEU A 109 -14.44 2.90 4.69
CA LEU A 109 -14.21 3.37 3.31
C LEU A 109 -14.12 4.89 3.22
N ALA A 110 -14.93 5.61 3.98
CA ALA A 110 -14.91 7.08 3.94
C ALA A 110 -13.55 7.65 4.37
N GLN A 111 -12.92 7.07 5.40
CA GLN A 111 -11.60 7.48 5.84
C GLN A 111 -10.51 7.03 4.86
N LEU A 112 -10.60 5.80 4.35
CA LEU A 112 -9.61 5.25 3.42
C LEU A 112 -9.57 6.01 2.11
N ILE A 113 -10.74 6.29 1.51
CA ILE A 113 -10.83 6.98 0.21
C ILE A 113 -10.33 8.43 0.30
N THR A 114 -10.54 9.10 1.45
CA THR A 114 -10.14 10.50 1.65
C THR A 114 -8.73 10.65 2.22
N TYR A 115 -8.12 9.58 2.71
CA TYR A 115 -6.75 9.58 3.23
C TYR A 115 -5.74 9.79 2.11
N ASP A 116 -4.66 10.51 2.39
CA ASP A 116 -3.50 10.63 1.51
C ASP A 116 -2.21 10.58 2.35
N ALA A 117 -1.57 9.41 2.34
CA ALA A 117 -0.32 9.17 3.05
C ALA A 117 0.84 10.02 2.53
N PHE A 118 0.73 10.54 1.31
CA PHE A 118 1.78 11.30 0.63
C PHE A 118 1.50 12.81 0.58
N ASN A 119 0.39 13.24 1.23
CA ASN A 119 0.09 14.66 1.29
C ASN A 119 1.20 15.42 2.01
N HIS A 120 1.65 16.52 1.42
CA HIS A 120 2.76 17.36 1.92
C HIS A 120 4.15 16.68 1.98
N ALA A 121 4.36 15.55 1.30
CA ALA A 121 5.68 14.92 1.21
C ALA A 121 6.71 15.79 0.48
N ASP A 122 6.25 16.67 -0.39
CA ASP A 122 7.00 17.73 -1.07
C ASP A 122 7.50 18.86 -0.16
N ILE A 123 7.04 18.86 1.10
CA ILE A 123 7.42 19.87 2.11
C ILE A 123 8.12 19.19 3.30
N PHE A 124 7.55 18.10 3.81
CA PHE A 124 7.93 17.57 5.12
C PHE A 124 8.72 16.26 5.07
N LEU A 125 8.73 15.52 3.96
CA LEU A 125 9.54 14.32 3.83
C LEU A 125 10.95 14.68 3.39
N THR A 126 11.77 15.15 4.33
CA THR A 126 13.13 15.64 4.09
C THR A 126 14.23 14.64 4.48
N GLN A 127 13.89 13.60 5.25
CA GLN A 127 14.83 12.56 5.67
C GLN A 127 15.31 11.73 4.48
N PRO A 128 16.49 11.08 4.57
CA PRO A 128 16.91 10.07 3.61
C PRO A 128 15.82 9.06 3.32
N LEU A 129 15.57 8.78 2.04
CA LEU A 129 14.45 7.94 1.59
C LEU A 129 14.93 6.87 0.60
N LEU A 130 14.66 5.62 0.92
CA LEU A 130 14.76 4.50 -0.02
C LEU A 130 13.37 3.98 -0.38
N VAL A 131 13.08 3.93 -1.67
CA VAL A 131 11.84 3.36 -2.20
C VAL A 131 12.19 2.14 -3.04
N ILE A 132 11.65 0.98 -2.70
CA ILE A 132 11.86 -0.28 -3.43
C ILE A 132 10.50 -0.74 -3.99
N ALA A 133 10.49 -1.11 -5.27
CA ALA A 133 9.30 -1.67 -5.93
C ALA A 133 9.69 -2.75 -6.93
N GLY A 134 8.79 -3.70 -7.19
CA GLY A 134 8.97 -4.64 -8.28
C GLY A 134 8.63 -4.02 -9.64
N SER A 135 9.34 -4.45 -10.70
CA SER A 135 9.07 -3.93 -12.06
C SER A 135 7.68 -4.31 -12.56
N GLU A 136 7.19 -5.51 -12.16
CA GLU A 136 5.89 -6.05 -12.56
C GLU A 136 4.77 -5.76 -11.55
N ALA A 137 5.06 -5.03 -10.46
CA ALA A 137 4.05 -4.68 -9.47
C ALA A 137 3.04 -3.67 -10.03
N GLY A 138 1.75 -4.01 -10.03
CA GLY A 138 0.69 -3.09 -10.45
C GLY A 138 0.65 -1.80 -9.64
N THR A 139 1.13 -1.83 -8.40
CA THR A 139 1.24 -0.66 -7.50
C THR A 139 2.53 0.13 -7.65
N ARG A 140 3.42 -0.20 -8.58
CA ARG A 140 4.71 0.47 -8.79
C ARG A 140 4.56 1.98 -8.92
N TRP A 141 3.51 2.46 -9.59
CA TRP A 141 3.22 3.88 -9.77
C TRP A 141 3.11 4.65 -8.46
N LEU A 142 2.66 4.02 -7.35
CA LEU A 142 2.61 4.64 -6.02
C LEU A 142 4.01 4.83 -5.44
N SER A 143 4.89 3.86 -5.63
CA SER A 143 6.29 3.98 -5.24
C SER A 143 7.02 5.06 -6.06
N GLU A 144 6.79 5.14 -7.35
CA GLU A 144 7.31 6.20 -8.20
C GLU A 144 6.73 7.57 -7.78
N LYS A 145 5.43 7.63 -7.48
CA LYS A 145 4.78 8.86 -7.02
C LYS A 145 5.44 9.43 -5.77
N ILE A 146 5.66 8.62 -4.73
CA ILE A 146 6.30 9.12 -3.49
C ILE A 146 7.76 9.49 -3.73
N TYR A 147 8.51 8.72 -4.52
CA TYR A 147 9.88 9.06 -4.87
C TYR A 147 9.97 10.43 -5.53
N HIS A 148 9.12 10.72 -6.50
CA HIS A 148 9.13 12.01 -7.18
C HIS A 148 8.63 13.15 -6.29
N LYS A 149 7.62 12.87 -5.43
CA LYS A 149 7.00 13.90 -4.58
C LYS A 149 7.84 14.28 -3.37
N ALA A 150 8.66 13.38 -2.82
CA ALA A 150 9.42 13.63 -1.59
C ALA A 150 10.39 14.82 -1.72
N ALA A 151 10.40 15.69 -0.70
CA ALA A 151 11.33 16.81 -0.57
C ALA A 151 12.77 16.36 -0.30
N SER A 152 12.99 15.12 0.11
CA SER A 152 14.31 14.57 0.41
C SER A 152 15.28 14.78 -0.76
N GLU A 153 16.44 15.36 -0.47
CA GLU A 153 17.56 15.48 -1.42
C GLU A 153 18.37 14.18 -1.50
N ASN A 154 18.32 13.36 -0.46
CA ASN A 154 18.94 12.03 -0.40
C ASN A 154 17.87 10.94 -0.58
N LYS A 155 17.47 10.69 -1.82
CA LYS A 155 16.44 9.68 -2.13
C LYS A 155 16.86 8.76 -3.26
N THR A 156 16.52 7.48 -3.12
CA THR A 156 16.81 6.44 -4.11
C THR A 156 15.55 5.64 -4.42
N LEU A 157 15.31 5.39 -5.70
CA LEU A 157 14.33 4.43 -6.19
C LEU A 157 15.06 3.19 -6.70
N CYS A 158 14.77 2.03 -6.11
CA CYS A 158 15.28 0.74 -6.52
C CYS A 158 14.12 -0.08 -7.13
N VAL A 159 14.23 -0.43 -8.40
CA VAL A 159 13.25 -1.28 -9.09
C VAL A 159 13.85 -2.68 -9.23
N VAL A 160 13.20 -3.68 -8.62
CA VAL A 160 13.61 -5.09 -8.68
C VAL A 160 12.97 -5.71 -9.90
N ASP A 161 13.80 -6.11 -10.85
CA ASP A 161 13.33 -6.63 -12.14
C ASP A 161 12.58 -7.97 -11.99
N GLY A 162 11.46 -8.12 -12.70
CA GLY A 162 10.59 -9.28 -12.69
C GLY A 162 9.74 -9.47 -11.43
N ALA A 163 9.93 -8.67 -10.38
CA ALA A 163 9.17 -8.82 -9.14
C ALA A 163 7.77 -8.19 -9.25
N THR A 164 6.76 -8.95 -8.81
CA THR A 164 5.40 -8.45 -8.59
C THR A 164 5.29 -7.77 -7.21
N HIS A 165 4.13 -7.20 -6.90
CA HIS A 165 3.88 -6.64 -5.58
C HIS A 165 4.02 -7.67 -4.46
N ILE A 166 3.44 -8.84 -4.63
CA ILE A 166 3.39 -9.90 -3.62
C ILE A 166 4.70 -10.71 -3.59
N ALA A 167 5.34 -10.95 -4.74
CA ALA A 167 6.62 -11.65 -4.80
C ALA A 167 7.70 -10.98 -3.93
N MET A 168 7.62 -9.67 -3.76
CA MET A 168 8.50 -8.91 -2.84
C MET A 168 8.33 -9.26 -1.36
N TYR A 169 7.31 -10.06 -0.97
CA TYR A 169 7.07 -10.42 0.42
C TYR A 169 7.82 -11.69 0.85
N ASP A 170 7.91 -12.67 -0.05
CA ASP A 170 8.34 -14.03 0.32
C ASP A 170 9.23 -14.74 -0.71
N GLN A 171 9.33 -14.23 -1.95
CA GLN A 171 10.21 -14.88 -2.93
C GLN A 171 11.68 -14.59 -2.59
N PRO A 172 12.50 -15.61 -2.27
CA PRO A 172 13.82 -15.43 -1.67
C PRO A 172 14.74 -14.50 -2.44
N ASP A 173 14.77 -14.60 -3.77
CA ASP A 173 15.67 -13.82 -4.61
C ASP A 173 15.30 -12.32 -4.61
N TYR A 174 14.00 -12.00 -4.62
CA TYR A 174 13.54 -10.61 -4.57
C TYR A 174 13.69 -10.02 -3.16
N VAL A 175 13.37 -10.82 -2.12
CA VAL A 175 13.57 -10.41 -0.73
C VAL A 175 15.05 -10.14 -0.46
N ALA A 176 15.97 -11.00 -0.93
CA ALA A 176 17.41 -10.80 -0.75
C ALA A 176 17.89 -9.49 -1.41
N GLN A 177 17.42 -9.18 -2.60
CA GLN A 177 17.75 -7.91 -3.27
C GLN A 177 17.25 -6.71 -2.47
N ALA A 178 15.99 -6.72 -2.00
CA ALA A 178 15.43 -5.66 -1.20
C ALA A 178 16.17 -5.47 0.13
N VAL A 179 16.49 -6.57 0.83
CA VAL A 179 17.23 -6.54 2.10
C VAL A 179 18.63 -5.96 1.90
N ASN A 180 19.35 -6.37 0.88
CA ASN A 180 20.68 -5.82 0.58
C ASN A 180 20.65 -4.31 0.36
N GLN A 181 19.65 -3.81 -0.37
CA GLN A 181 19.46 -2.37 -0.58
C GLN A 181 19.12 -1.65 0.73
N LEU A 182 18.21 -2.20 1.54
CA LEU A 182 17.84 -1.63 2.83
C LEU A 182 18.99 -1.58 3.81
N VAL A 183 19.76 -2.65 3.94
CA VAL A 183 20.93 -2.72 4.84
C VAL A 183 21.95 -1.68 4.44
N SER A 184 22.33 -1.62 3.16
CA SER A 184 23.27 -0.62 2.66
C SER A 184 22.78 0.81 2.89
N PHE A 185 21.50 1.07 2.60
CA PHE A 185 20.88 2.38 2.81
C PHE A 185 20.89 2.79 4.28
N MET A 186 20.45 1.92 5.20
CA MET A 186 20.39 2.24 6.63
C MET A 186 21.78 2.49 7.21
N HIS A 187 22.79 1.71 6.82
CA HIS A 187 24.18 1.94 7.25
C HIS A 187 24.73 3.29 6.81
N ASN A 188 24.29 3.80 5.66
CA ASN A 188 24.75 5.09 5.13
C ASN A 188 23.93 6.30 5.63
N ALA A 189 22.70 6.06 6.09
CA ALA A 189 21.76 7.11 6.51
C ALA A 189 21.73 7.36 8.02
N LEU A 190 22.26 6.44 8.82
CA LEU A 190 22.31 6.47 10.30
C LEU A 190 23.73 6.57 10.82
#